data_b2ee32d48ac82a5c08dfdc7c28d0e94f
#
_entry.id   b2ee32d48ac82a5c08dfdc7c28d0e94f
#
_cell.length_a   1.000
_cell.length_b   1.000
_cell.length_c   1.000
_cell.angle_alpha   90.00
_cell.angle_beta   90.00
_cell.angle_gamma   90.00
#
_symmetry.space_group_name_H-M   'P 1'
#
loop_
_entity.id
_entity.type
_entity.pdbx_description
1 polymer ?
#
loop_
_entity_poly.entity_id
_entity_poly.type
_entity_poly.pdbx_seq_one_letter_code
_entity_poly.pdbx_strand_id
1 'polypeptide(L)'
;MLAYNLHSVKKKNETKLILKNITKEDYEIFLAAFDSFYCIDNPIMGKLLWKGPEGAVFLRSSNPINERLPVTRDYGRKGAVFCGYQMLGTNPFNLVVCLHHYKKEDRERRSLYPFDVIDVFSSIVFDIDADCAMIMLEKMRRYWNTYQQKSFDIFSWSRVIDRLIRKISESPMVKDKFVNKYQNLICLKKIESIADQNRRWQARAWLGLQEKQYLPVKSTFMLMGYPTIEEECEKHGGFVVDDNADNFQERCFKVLEDVCKDVFAGFFEFNRIPERKIIINSFAVYNGMAVVFKKQKPILNIIGIKIRYDVGKLYLKSSLFTVEGYYEALSTYVHEMCHSFGGDSSASFSQALTYAIKSLMVNKEIVANGRCKWNQEFEKKFGTENGT
;
A
#
# COMPACT_ATOMS: atom_id res chain seq x y z
N MET A 1 40.02 11.09 36.70
CA MET A 1 40.87 11.83 35.77
C MET A 1 41.88 10.87 35.17
N LEU A 2 41.67 10.44 33.94
CA LEU A 2 42.57 9.50 33.24
C LEU A 2 43.77 10.29 32.73
N ALA A 3 44.95 9.99 33.25
CA ALA A 3 46.19 10.55 32.78
C ALA A 3 46.67 9.85 31.52
N TYR A 4 46.64 10.53 30.40
CA TYR A 4 47.12 10.00 29.11
C TYR A 4 48.64 10.30 28.98
N ASN A 5 49.43 9.24 28.87
CA ASN A 5 50.81 9.36 28.45
C ASN A 5 50.91 9.20 26.94
N LEU A 6 51.03 10.31 26.23
CA LEU A 6 51.28 10.34 24.78
C LEU A 6 52.78 10.09 24.51
N HIS A 7 53.11 8.92 24.01
CA HIS A 7 54.43 8.65 23.45
C HIS A 7 54.38 8.77 21.93
N SER A 8 54.95 9.81 21.34
CA SER A 8 55.13 9.91 19.91
C SER A 8 56.37 9.14 19.47
N VAL A 9 56.17 8.03 18.78
CA VAL A 9 57.23 7.35 18.03
C VAL A 9 57.16 7.88 16.60
N LYS A 10 58.08 8.75 16.22
CA LYS A 10 58.19 9.25 14.84
C LYS A 10 58.67 8.13 13.90
N LYS A 11 57.76 7.31 13.40
CA LYS A 11 57.89 6.74 12.05
C LYS A 11 57.30 7.75 11.08
N LYS A 12 57.97 7.99 9.93
CA LYS A 12 57.47 8.88 8.87
C LYS A 12 56.03 8.50 8.57
N ASN A 13 55.08 9.41 8.84
CA ASN A 13 53.65 9.36 8.53
C ASN A 13 52.74 8.50 9.41
N GLU A 14 53.13 8.09 10.60
CA GLU A 14 52.20 7.38 11.52
C GLU A 14 52.14 8.11 12.88
N THR A 15 50.94 8.34 13.37
CA THR A 15 50.70 8.74 14.78
C THR A 15 50.14 7.51 15.49
N LYS A 16 50.88 6.99 16.49
CA LYS A 16 50.46 5.84 17.28
C LYS A 16 50.01 6.34 18.67
N LEU A 17 48.73 6.12 18.96
CA LEU A 17 48.17 6.31 20.29
C LEU A 17 48.18 4.98 21.04
N ILE A 18 48.86 4.94 22.20
CA ILE A 18 48.88 3.76 23.06
C ILE A 18 48.13 4.10 24.33
N LEU A 19 47.00 3.43 24.54
CA LEU A 19 46.23 3.50 25.78
C LEU A 19 46.72 2.38 26.71
N LYS A 20 47.12 2.75 27.94
CA LYS A 20 47.58 1.81 28.97
C LYS A 20 46.55 1.73 30.10
N ASN A 21 46.42 0.53 30.70
CA ASN A 21 45.58 0.28 31.88
C ASN A 21 44.09 0.57 31.62
N ILE A 22 43.61 0.27 30.42
CA ILE A 22 42.18 0.34 30.09
C ILE A 22 41.54 -1.01 30.33
N THR A 23 40.32 -1.00 30.86
CA THR A 23 39.48 -2.21 30.94
C THR A 23 38.94 -2.56 29.55
N LYS A 24 38.39 -3.76 29.41
CA LYS A 24 37.67 -4.15 28.20
C LYS A 24 36.49 -3.21 27.93
N GLU A 25 35.80 -2.79 28.97
CA GLU A 25 34.68 -1.88 28.93
C GLU A 25 35.10 -0.48 28.45
N ASP A 26 36.23 0.06 28.98
CA ASP A 26 36.79 1.34 28.50
C ASP A 26 37.18 1.25 27.01
N TYR A 27 37.69 0.11 26.56
CA TYR A 27 38.05 -0.11 25.15
C TYR A 27 36.81 -0.14 24.27
N GLU A 28 35.73 -0.79 24.72
CA GLU A 28 34.46 -0.83 24.00
C GLU A 28 33.81 0.56 23.92
N ILE A 29 33.87 1.35 25.00
CA ILE A 29 33.46 2.78 25.01
C ILE A 29 34.28 3.60 24.03
N PHE A 30 35.60 3.40 24.05
CA PHE A 30 36.52 4.07 23.13
C PHE A 30 36.22 3.74 21.68
N LEU A 31 36.00 2.48 21.33
CA LEU A 31 35.59 2.04 19.99
C LEU A 31 34.25 2.67 19.57
N ALA A 32 33.30 2.76 20.50
CA ALA A 32 32.01 3.38 20.23
C ALA A 32 32.12 4.88 19.98
N ALA A 33 33.06 5.59 20.64
CA ALA A 33 33.35 6.99 20.37
C ALA A 33 33.89 7.21 18.94
N PHE A 34 34.57 6.23 18.34
CA PHE A 34 34.96 6.24 16.93
C PHE A 34 33.82 6.02 15.94
N ASP A 35 32.64 5.67 16.41
CA ASP A 35 31.46 5.55 15.55
C ASP A 35 31.12 6.88 14.83
N SER A 36 31.55 7.98 15.38
CA SER A 36 31.46 9.31 14.77
C SER A 36 32.53 9.61 13.71
N PHE A 37 33.47 8.71 13.49
CA PHE A 37 34.55 8.89 12.52
C PHE A 37 34.62 7.71 11.56
N TYR A 38 34.70 8.04 10.27
CA TYR A 38 34.90 7.02 9.24
C TYR A 38 36.30 6.41 9.35
N CYS A 39 36.33 5.09 9.47
CA CYS A 39 37.55 4.31 9.31
C CYS A 39 37.20 3.04 8.54
N ILE A 40 37.79 2.83 7.38
CA ILE A 40 37.47 1.71 6.49
C ILE A 40 37.75 0.34 7.16
N ASP A 41 38.71 0.32 8.05
CA ASP A 41 39.09 -0.90 8.81
C ASP A 41 38.33 -1.02 10.14
N ASN A 42 37.43 -0.09 10.43
CA ASN A 42 36.65 -0.14 11.65
C ASN A 42 35.51 -1.18 11.49
N PRO A 43 35.46 -2.25 12.31
CA PRO A 43 34.39 -3.26 12.26
C PRO A 43 32.98 -2.69 12.42
N ILE A 44 32.83 -1.51 13.03
CA ILE A 44 31.57 -0.81 13.20
C ILE A 44 30.97 -0.37 11.87
N MET A 45 31.78 -0.10 10.84
CA MET A 45 31.29 0.20 9.49
C MET A 45 30.54 -0.97 8.85
N GLY A 46 30.85 -2.18 9.26
CA GLY A 46 30.21 -3.39 8.77
C GLY A 46 30.82 -3.93 7.48
N LYS A 47 30.04 -4.74 6.76
CA LYS A 47 30.48 -5.36 5.52
C LYS A 47 30.50 -4.34 4.38
N LEU A 48 31.65 -4.17 3.71
CA LEU A 48 31.74 -3.39 2.47
C LEU A 48 30.86 -4.01 1.39
N LEU A 49 29.95 -3.22 0.82
CA LEU A 49 29.09 -3.60 -0.29
C LEU A 49 29.63 -3.08 -1.63
N TRP A 50 30.08 -1.84 -1.64
CA TRP A 50 30.59 -1.18 -2.83
C TRP A 50 31.59 -0.08 -2.46
N LYS A 51 32.58 0.13 -3.34
CA LYS A 51 33.55 1.22 -3.26
C LYS A 51 33.88 1.75 -4.66
N GLY A 52 33.83 3.05 -4.83
CA GLY A 52 34.11 3.73 -6.09
C GLY A 52 34.71 5.13 -5.88
N PRO A 53 34.87 5.91 -6.97
CA PRO A 53 35.50 7.24 -6.93
C PRO A 53 34.78 8.22 -6.03
N GLU A 54 33.45 8.14 -5.95
CA GLU A 54 32.62 9.08 -5.18
C GLU A 54 32.50 8.69 -3.70
N GLY A 55 32.77 7.40 -3.36
CA GLY A 55 32.63 6.96 -1.98
C GLY A 55 32.57 5.45 -1.79
N ALA A 56 31.94 5.03 -0.71
CA ALA A 56 31.73 3.62 -0.37
C ALA A 56 30.39 3.41 0.34
N VAL A 57 29.84 2.20 0.20
CA VAL A 57 28.62 1.77 0.89
C VAL A 57 28.92 0.50 1.69
N PHE A 58 28.50 0.50 2.96
CA PHE A 58 28.64 -0.64 3.85
C PHE A 58 27.29 -1.07 4.40
N LEU A 59 27.17 -2.35 4.69
CA LEU A 59 26.07 -2.90 5.47
C LEU A 59 26.52 -3.05 6.93
N ARG A 60 25.95 -2.25 7.80
CA ARG A 60 26.23 -2.30 9.24
C ARG A 60 25.69 -3.61 9.81
N SER A 61 26.56 -4.38 10.46
CA SER A 61 26.12 -5.54 11.21
C SER A 61 25.39 -5.09 12.48
N SER A 62 24.33 -5.80 12.87
CA SER A 62 23.76 -5.69 14.21
C SER A 62 24.78 -6.27 15.21
N ASN A 63 25.69 -5.43 15.71
CA ASN A 63 26.64 -5.88 16.69
C ASN A 63 26.01 -5.77 18.09
N PRO A 64 25.86 -6.87 18.85
CA PRO A 64 25.29 -6.85 20.21
C PRO A 64 26.07 -5.97 21.21
N ILE A 65 27.33 -5.62 20.90
CA ILE A 65 28.14 -4.72 21.71
C ILE A 65 27.48 -3.32 21.84
N ASN A 66 26.81 -2.85 20.79
CA ASN A 66 26.16 -1.53 20.76
C ASN A 66 24.88 -1.46 21.62
N GLU A 67 24.34 -2.57 22.06
CA GLU A 67 23.14 -2.57 22.93
C GLU A 67 23.45 -2.24 24.40
N ARG A 68 24.69 -2.34 24.81
CA ARG A 68 25.12 -2.17 26.21
C ARG A 68 25.67 -0.78 26.55
N LEU A 69 25.92 0.07 25.55
CA LEU A 69 26.55 1.39 25.78
C LEU A 69 25.50 2.49 25.95
N PRO A 70 25.42 3.15 27.14
CA PRO A 70 24.41 4.18 27.41
C PRO A 70 24.55 5.42 26.53
N VAL A 71 25.72 5.66 25.93
CA VAL A 71 26.00 6.81 25.07
C VAL A 71 25.43 6.63 23.64
N THR A 72 25.08 5.40 23.26
CA THR A 72 24.72 5.04 21.90
C THR A 72 23.22 4.75 21.72
N ARG A 73 22.36 5.24 22.61
CA ARG A 73 20.91 4.89 22.65
C ARG A 73 20.20 4.93 21.30
N ASP A 74 20.66 5.71 20.34
CA ASP A 74 20.05 5.82 19.00
C ASP A 74 20.98 5.46 17.82
N TYR A 75 22.31 5.44 18.02
CA TYR A 75 23.26 5.25 16.93
C TYR A 75 23.49 3.78 16.56
N GLY A 76 23.34 2.85 17.48
CA GLY A 76 23.63 1.43 17.27
C GLY A 76 22.70 0.70 16.30
N ARG A 77 21.49 1.25 16.06
CA ARG A 77 20.45 0.63 15.20
C ARG A 77 20.20 1.38 13.89
N LYS A 78 20.84 2.55 13.71
CA LYS A 78 20.65 3.38 12.52
C LYS A 78 21.90 3.35 11.66
N GLY A 79 21.71 3.44 10.35
CA GLY A 79 22.80 3.67 9.43
C GLY A 79 23.33 5.10 9.55
N ALA A 80 24.48 5.37 8.93
CA ALA A 80 25.15 6.66 9.00
C ALA A 80 25.58 7.16 7.62
N VAL A 81 25.75 8.47 7.51
CA VAL A 81 26.36 9.14 6.36
C VAL A 81 27.62 9.84 6.83
N PHE A 82 28.73 9.57 6.16
CA PHE A 82 30.03 10.19 6.40
C PHE A 82 30.47 10.98 5.17
N CYS A 83 31.20 12.07 5.40
CA CYS A 83 31.98 12.75 4.38
C CYS A 83 33.40 12.98 4.90
N GLY A 84 34.38 12.55 4.15
CA GLY A 84 35.74 12.44 4.66
C GLY A 84 35.78 11.45 5.85
N TYR A 85 36.16 11.93 7.01
CA TYR A 85 36.26 11.10 8.23
C TYR A 85 35.16 11.41 9.26
N GLN A 86 34.20 12.29 8.94
CA GLN A 86 33.22 12.78 9.90
C GLN A 86 31.82 12.30 9.57
N MET A 87 31.08 11.83 10.59
CA MET A 87 29.67 11.54 10.48
C MET A 87 28.86 12.85 10.33
N LEU A 88 28.05 12.91 9.27
CA LEU A 88 27.20 14.05 8.96
C LEU A 88 25.73 13.83 9.30
N GLY A 89 25.29 12.59 9.35
CA GLY A 89 23.90 12.28 9.61
C GLY A 89 23.63 10.78 9.75
N THR A 90 22.38 10.43 10.07
CA THR A 90 21.92 9.05 10.25
C THR A 90 20.82 8.71 9.27
N ASN A 91 20.67 7.43 8.97
CA ASN A 91 19.55 6.88 8.18
C ASN A 91 18.95 5.64 8.86
N PRO A 92 17.70 5.30 8.53
CA PRO A 92 16.98 4.22 9.22
C PRO A 92 17.27 2.80 8.69
N PHE A 93 18.27 2.60 7.81
CA PHE A 93 18.39 1.36 7.01
C PHE A 93 19.55 0.45 7.37
N ASN A 94 20.31 0.74 8.40
CA ASN A 94 21.57 0.05 8.71
C ASN A 94 22.60 0.09 7.56
N LEU A 95 22.52 1.11 6.73
CA LEU A 95 23.47 1.36 5.64
C LEU A 95 24.42 2.48 6.06
N VAL A 96 25.70 2.28 5.84
CA VAL A 96 26.70 3.33 6.01
C VAL A 96 27.13 3.81 4.64
N VAL A 97 26.93 5.09 4.36
CA VAL A 97 27.34 5.73 3.12
C VAL A 97 28.47 6.69 3.43
N CYS A 98 29.61 6.49 2.80
CA CYS A 98 30.79 7.34 2.94
C CYS A 98 31.05 8.07 1.62
N LEU A 99 31.03 9.39 1.65
CA LEU A 99 31.37 10.22 0.50
C LEU A 99 32.81 10.73 0.62
N HIS A 100 33.53 10.77 -0.49
CA HIS A 100 34.84 11.42 -0.53
C HIS A 100 34.71 12.94 -0.54
N HIS A 101 33.70 13.45 -1.25
CA HIS A 101 33.44 14.88 -1.35
C HIS A 101 31.93 15.16 -1.21
N TYR A 102 31.59 16.24 -0.50
CA TYR A 102 30.22 16.74 -0.41
C TYR A 102 30.20 18.24 -0.71
N LYS A 103 29.40 18.64 -1.69
CA LYS A 103 29.43 20.00 -2.28
C LYS A 103 28.85 21.11 -1.42
N LYS A 104 28.32 20.86 -0.23
CA LYS A 104 27.85 21.93 0.65
C LYS A 104 29.06 22.64 1.26
N GLU A 105 29.26 23.86 0.86
CA GLU A 105 30.33 24.78 1.31
C GLU A 105 30.16 25.29 2.75
N ASP A 106 29.54 24.51 3.62
CA ASP A 106 29.38 24.94 5.01
C ASP A 106 30.65 24.64 5.80
N ARG A 107 31.45 25.69 6.02
CA ARG A 107 32.68 25.64 6.81
C ARG A 107 32.47 25.12 8.24
N GLU A 108 31.22 25.14 8.75
CA GLU A 108 30.90 24.77 10.13
C GLU A 108 30.56 23.29 10.32
N ARG A 109 30.68 22.44 9.30
CA ARG A 109 30.49 20.97 9.38
C ARG A 109 29.22 20.56 10.19
N ARG A 110 28.09 21.23 9.91
CA ARG A 110 26.82 20.96 10.58
C ARG A 110 26.28 19.59 10.17
N SER A 111 25.54 18.98 11.08
CA SER A 111 24.79 17.75 10.78
C SER A 111 23.86 17.96 9.57
N LEU A 112 23.80 16.97 8.70
CA LEU A 112 22.86 16.99 7.57
C LEU A 112 21.43 16.96 8.07
N TYR A 113 20.58 17.77 7.47
CA TYR A 113 19.13 17.63 7.64
C TYR A 113 18.66 16.32 6.98
N PRO A 114 17.51 15.76 7.39
CA PRO A 114 16.98 14.51 6.80
C PRO A 114 16.88 14.54 5.27
N PHE A 115 16.56 15.69 4.68
CA PHE A 115 16.51 15.86 3.22
C PHE A 115 17.89 15.77 2.56
N ASP A 116 18.91 16.33 3.19
CA ASP A 116 20.28 16.27 2.69
C ASP A 116 20.78 14.81 2.68
N VAL A 117 20.39 14.01 3.69
CA VAL A 117 20.72 12.58 3.73
C VAL A 117 20.12 11.85 2.54
N ILE A 118 18.86 12.18 2.17
CA ILE A 118 18.20 11.61 1.00
C ILE A 118 18.91 11.99 -0.29
N ASP A 119 19.36 13.22 -0.40
CA ASP A 119 20.12 13.69 -1.56
C ASP A 119 21.47 12.97 -1.70
N VAL A 120 22.15 12.69 -0.59
CA VAL A 120 23.37 11.84 -0.57
C VAL A 120 23.07 10.45 -1.12
N PHE A 121 22.01 9.79 -0.61
CA PHE A 121 21.60 8.48 -1.15
C PHE A 121 21.21 8.57 -2.62
N SER A 122 20.53 9.63 -3.01
CA SER A 122 20.12 9.84 -4.40
C SER A 122 21.32 10.01 -5.34
N SER A 123 22.43 10.61 -4.89
CA SER A 123 23.63 10.77 -5.70
C SER A 123 24.44 9.47 -5.76
N ILE A 124 24.70 8.82 -4.63
CA ILE A 124 25.51 7.60 -4.62
C ILE A 124 24.91 6.46 -5.44
N VAL A 125 23.57 6.41 -5.60
CA VAL A 125 22.90 5.39 -6.41
C VAL A 125 23.29 5.43 -7.89
N PHE A 126 23.79 6.56 -8.41
CA PHE A 126 24.28 6.61 -9.79
C PHE A 126 25.58 5.80 -9.97
N ASP A 127 26.40 5.74 -8.96
CA ASP A 127 27.74 5.18 -9.04
C ASP A 127 27.85 3.72 -8.60
N ILE A 128 26.97 3.28 -7.70
CA ILE A 128 26.96 1.90 -7.20
C ILE A 128 26.63 0.89 -8.32
N ASP A 129 27.06 -0.36 -8.14
CA ASP A 129 26.65 -1.46 -8.99
C ASP A 129 25.23 -1.98 -8.67
N ALA A 130 24.71 -2.85 -9.53
CA ALA A 130 23.36 -3.39 -9.38
C ALA A 130 23.22 -4.35 -8.17
N ASP A 131 24.27 -5.08 -7.78
CA ASP A 131 24.25 -5.95 -6.59
C ASP A 131 24.15 -5.12 -5.31
N CYS A 132 24.93 -4.04 -5.20
CA CYS A 132 24.82 -3.09 -4.09
C CYS A 132 23.42 -2.44 -4.07
N ALA A 133 22.92 -2.01 -5.22
CA ALA A 133 21.58 -1.43 -5.34
C ALA A 133 20.49 -2.41 -4.88
N MET A 134 20.60 -3.70 -5.20
CA MET A 134 19.68 -4.73 -4.73
C MET A 134 19.68 -4.86 -3.21
N ILE A 135 20.85 -4.91 -2.59
CA ILE A 135 20.96 -5.00 -1.12
C ILE A 135 20.39 -3.75 -0.46
N MET A 136 20.69 -2.56 -0.99
CA MET A 136 20.11 -1.30 -0.50
C MET A 136 18.59 -1.31 -0.60
N LEU A 137 18.03 -1.69 -1.74
CA LEU A 137 16.58 -1.79 -1.96
C LEU A 137 15.93 -2.74 -0.95
N GLU A 138 16.53 -3.90 -0.68
CA GLU A 138 16.04 -4.86 0.33
C GLU A 138 15.99 -4.26 1.74
N LYS A 139 16.99 -3.49 2.14
CA LYS A 139 17.00 -2.78 3.43
C LYS A 139 15.92 -1.71 3.52
N MET A 140 15.51 -1.16 2.37
CA MET A 140 14.45 -0.16 2.27
C MET A 140 13.06 -0.77 2.03
N ARG A 141 12.89 -2.09 2.22
CA ARG A 141 11.64 -2.83 1.89
C ARG A 141 10.37 -2.19 2.44
N ARG A 142 10.39 -1.62 3.64
CA ARG A 142 9.24 -0.92 4.23
C ARG A 142 8.73 0.26 3.40
N TYR A 143 9.53 0.78 2.48
CA TYR A 143 9.17 1.91 1.60
C TYR A 143 8.76 1.47 0.17
N TRP A 144 8.68 0.17 -0.10
CA TRP A 144 8.25 -0.31 -1.43
C TRP A 144 6.82 0.05 -1.76
N ASN A 145 5.98 0.19 -0.73
CA ASN A 145 4.57 0.55 -0.87
C ASN A 145 4.32 1.96 -0.32
N THR A 146 4.16 2.94 -1.21
CA THR A 146 3.93 4.34 -0.84
C THR A 146 2.51 4.64 -0.34
N TYR A 147 1.54 3.71 -0.53
CA TYR A 147 0.13 3.97 -0.23
C TYR A 147 -0.28 3.69 1.22
N GLN A 148 0.47 2.86 1.95
CA GLN A 148 0.07 2.44 3.30
C GLN A 148 0.52 3.38 4.41
N GLN A 149 1.40 4.33 4.15
CA GLN A 149 1.95 5.17 5.19
C GLN A 149 1.73 6.65 4.87
N LYS A 150 1.01 7.34 5.76
CA LYS A 150 0.73 8.79 5.68
C LYS A 150 1.90 9.67 6.16
N SER A 151 3.09 9.12 6.43
CA SER A 151 4.20 9.88 6.95
C SER A 151 4.98 10.58 5.83
N PHE A 152 5.36 11.83 6.08
CA PHE A 152 6.14 12.69 5.18
C PHE A 152 7.48 12.04 4.74
N ASP A 153 8.05 11.19 5.58
CA ASP A 153 9.30 10.46 5.36
C ASP A 153 9.33 9.59 4.10
N ILE A 154 8.16 9.05 3.71
CA ILE A 154 8.08 8.07 2.63
C ILE A 154 8.19 8.70 1.25
N PHE A 155 7.56 9.86 1.08
CA PHE A 155 7.66 10.60 -0.18
C PHE A 155 9.10 11.02 -0.48
N SER A 156 9.86 11.31 0.55
CA SER A 156 11.26 11.72 0.45
C SER A 156 12.15 10.58 -0.06
N TRP A 157 11.98 9.36 0.45
CA TRP A 157 12.76 8.18 0.02
C TRP A 157 12.28 7.57 -1.31
N SER A 158 11.11 7.97 -1.80
CA SER A 158 10.53 7.46 -3.06
C SER A 158 11.48 7.58 -4.23
N ARG A 159 12.17 8.71 -4.37
CA ARG A 159 13.14 8.96 -5.46
C ARG A 159 14.34 8.02 -5.39
N VAL A 160 14.83 7.74 -4.20
CA VAL A 160 15.95 6.80 -4.00
C VAL A 160 15.53 5.40 -4.41
N ILE A 161 14.36 4.95 -3.96
CA ILE A 161 13.78 3.64 -4.33
C ILE A 161 13.66 3.52 -5.86
N ASP A 162 13.09 4.51 -6.53
CA ASP A 162 12.93 4.50 -7.98
C ASP A 162 14.26 4.39 -8.74
N ARG A 163 15.30 5.06 -8.25
CA ARG A 163 16.66 4.97 -8.82
C ARG A 163 17.28 3.58 -8.60
N LEU A 164 17.15 3.03 -7.39
CA LEU A 164 17.64 1.67 -7.09
C LEU A 164 16.99 0.62 -8.00
N ILE A 165 15.65 0.70 -8.18
CA ILE A 165 14.92 -0.20 -9.07
C ILE A 165 15.43 -0.09 -10.51
N ARG A 166 15.63 1.13 -11.03
CA ARG A 166 16.20 1.36 -12.36
C ARG A 166 17.58 0.75 -12.47
N LYS A 167 18.47 1.00 -11.48
CA LYS A 167 19.82 0.46 -11.46
C LYS A 167 19.84 -1.08 -11.50
N ILE A 168 18.96 -1.73 -10.76
CA ILE A 168 18.81 -3.20 -10.78
C ILE A 168 18.30 -3.66 -12.15
N SER A 169 17.33 -2.93 -12.73
CA SER A 169 16.74 -3.31 -14.03
C SER A 169 17.71 -3.23 -15.21
N GLU A 170 18.80 -2.45 -15.10
CA GLU A 170 19.88 -2.33 -16.08
C GLU A 170 20.77 -3.59 -16.14
N SER A 171 20.77 -4.43 -15.10
CA SER A 171 21.54 -5.68 -15.04
C SER A 171 20.61 -6.89 -15.10
N PRO A 172 20.50 -7.61 -16.24
CA PRO A 172 19.61 -8.77 -16.37
C PRO A 172 19.84 -9.83 -15.29
N MET A 173 21.10 -10.13 -14.99
CA MET A 173 21.47 -11.14 -14.00
C MET A 173 21.00 -10.77 -12.58
N VAL A 174 21.15 -9.49 -12.16
CA VAL A 174 20.71 -9.02 -10.83
C VAL A 174 19.21 -8.89 -10.78
N LYS A 175 18.59 -8.42 -11.87
CA LYS A 175 17.14 -8.38 -12.03
C LYS A 175 16.52 -9.77 -11.85
N ASP A 176 17.03 -10.79 -12.54
CA ASP A 176 16.51 -12.15 -12.45
C ASP A 176 16.69 -12.72 -11.03
N LYS A 177 17.83 -12.45 -10.39
CA LYS A 177 18.09 -12.82 -9.00
C LYS A 177 17.10 -12.19 -8.04
N PHE A 178 16.73 -10.91 -8.25
CA PHE A 178 15.74 -10.20 -7.45
C PHE A 178 14.33 -10.78 -7.68
N VAL A 179 13.93 -10.96 -8.95
CA VAL A 179 12.62 -11.49 -9.32
C VAL A 179 12.42 -12.91 -8.79
N ASN A 180 13.43 -13.77 -8.88
CA ASN A 180 13.39 -15.14 -8.34
C ASN A 180 13.23 -15.14 -6.81
N LYS A 181 13.83 -14.17 -6.12
CA LYS A 181 13.71 -14.02 -4.67
C LYS A 181 12.33 -13.48 -4.23
N TYR A 182 11.73 -12.61 -5.02
CA TYR A 182 10.49 -11.90 -4.71
C TYR A 182 9.45 -12.13 -5.80
N GLN A 183 8.95 -13.36 -5.94
CA GLN A 183 8.07 -13.78 -7.04
C GLN A 183 6.68 -13.14 -6.99
N ASN A 184 6.20 -12.79 -5.78
CA ASN A 184 4.81 -12.40 -5.56
C ASN A 184 4.66 -10.88 -5.31
N LEU A 185 5.22 -10.08 -6.21
CA LEU A 185 5.03 -8.62 -6.19
C LEU A 185 4.07 -8.20 -7.28
N ILE A 186 3.27 -7.16 -7.01
CA ILE A 186 2.33 -6.58 -7.96
C ILE A 186 2.43 -5.06 -7.95
N CYS A 187 2.47 -4.45 -9.13
CA CYS A 187 2.70 -3.02 -9.26
C CYS A 187 1.40 -2.21 -9.10
N LEU A 188 1.50 -1.16 -8.30
CA LEU A 188 0.47 -0.13 -8.20
C LEU A 188 0.74 0.95 -9.25
N LYS A 189 -0.07 1.05 -10.31
CA LYS A 189 -0.01 2.16 -11.25
C LYS A 189 -0.21 3.51 -10.55
N LYS A 190 0.34 4.58 -11.11
CA LYS A 190 0.04 5.96 -10.68
C LYS A 190 -1.44 6.25 -10.95
N ILE A 191 -2.12 6.86 -9.96
CA ILE A 191 -3.54 7.23 -10.11
C ILE A 191 -3.63 8.42 -11.04
N GLU A 192 -4.31 8.26 -12.16
CA GLU A 192 -4.51 9.30 -13.17
C GLU A 192 -5.94 9.86 -13.15
N SER A 193 -6.91 9.07 -12.70
CA SER A 193 -8.33 9.46 -12.67
C SER A 193 -9.10 8.88 -11.48
N ILE A 194 -10.33 9.40 -11.23
CA ILE A 194 -11.26 8.85 -10.22
C ILE A 194 -11.70 7.42 -10.60
N ALA A 195 -11.86 7.13 -11.90
CA ALA A 195 -12.17 5.79 -12.37
C ALA A 195 -11.06 4.80 -12.01
N ASP A 196 -9.79 5.22 -12.10
CA ASP A 196 -8.65 4.40 -11.68
C ASP A 196 -8.60 4.18 -10.16
N GLN A 197 -9.09 5.13 -9.36
CA GLN A 197 -9.25 4.95 -7.92
C GLN A 197 -10.24 3.82 -7.61
N ASN A 198 -11.38 3.79 -8.28
CA ASN A 198 -12.40 2.76 -8.09
C ASN A 198 -11.88 1.38 -8.54
N ARG A 199 -11.25 1.29 -9.70
CA ARG A 199 -10.61 0.06 -10.19
C ARG A 199 -9.56 -0.47 -9.21
N ARG A 200 -8.74 0.41 -8.63
CA ARG A 200 -7.74 0.04 -7.62
C ARG A 200 -8.35 -0.41 -6.31
N TRP A 201 -9.44 0.23 -5.90
CA TRP A 201 -10.16 -0.19 -4.70
C TRP A 201 -10.74 -1.59 -4.89
N GLN A 202 -11.35 -1.86 -6.04
CA GLN A 202 -11.85 -3.17 -6.44
C GLN A 202 -10.73 -4.21 -6.52
N ALA A 203 -9.60 -3.86 -7.13
CA ALA A 203 -8.44 -4.72 -7.21
C ALA A 203 -7.84 -5.02 -5.84
N ARG A 204 -7.84 -4.07 -4.91
CA ARG A 204 -7.42 -4.29 -3.52
C ARG A 204 -8.34 -5.23 -2.78
N ALA A 205 -9.65 -5.08 -2.95
CA ALA A 205 -10.63 -5.98 -2.36
C ALA A 205 -10.45 -7.40 -2.91
N TRP A 206 -10.21 -7.53 -4.22
CA TRP A 206 -9.91 -8.82 -4.85
C TRP A 206 -8.57 -9.41 -4.39
N LEU A 207 -7.51 -8.60 -4.31
CA LEU A 207 -6.20 -9.01 -3.78
C LEU A 207 -6.25 -9.31 -2.29
N GLY A 208 -7.15 -8.67 -1.53
CA GLY A 208 -7.39 -8.94 -0.11
C GLY A 208 -7.82 -10.39 0.15
N LEU A 209 -8.52 -11.02 -0.79
CA LEU A 209 -8.82 -12.46 -0.73
C LEU A 209 -7.58 -13.34 -0.94
N GLN A 210 -6.57 -12.81 -1.61
CA GLN A 210 -5.32 -13.49 -1.92
C GLN A 210 -4.11 -12.86 -1.19
N GLU A 211 -4.35 -12.15 -0.09
CA GLU A 211 -3.34 -11.39 0.68
C GLU A 211 -2.06 -12.17 1.02
N LYS A 212 -2.12 -13.48 1.00
CA LYS A 212 -0.96 -14.34 1.20
C LYS A 212 -0.06 -14.47 -0.02
N GLN A 213 -0.48 -14.01 -1.20
CA GLN A 213 0.20 -14.28 -2.47
C GLN A 213 0.93 -13.06 -3.04
N TYR A 214 0.38 -11.84 -2.90
CA TYR A 214 0.94 -10.64 -3.54
C TYR A 214 1.21 -9.50 -2.57
N LEU A 215 2.42 -8.94 -2.65
CA LEU A 215 2.77 -7.71 -1.96
C LEU A 215 2.66 -6.54 -2.96
N PRO A 216 1.77 -5.54 -2.73
CA PRO A 216 1.68 -4.37 -3.59
C PRO A 216 2.94 -3.52 -3.49
N VAL A 217 3.48 -3.10 -4.62
CA VAL A 217 4.69 -2.30 -4.73
C VAL A 217 4.51 -1.12 -5.69
N LYS A 218 5.47 -0.20 -5.71
CA LYS A 218 5.46 0.97 -6.58
C LYS A 218 5.44 0.58 -8.06
N SER A 219 4.88 1.48 -8.90
CA SER A 219 4.80 1.27 -10.35
C SER A 219 6.16 1.06 -11.04
N THR A 220 7.24 1.63 -10.50
CA THR A 220 8.60 1.45 -11.03
C THR A 220 9.06 -0.01 -11.06
N PHE A 221 8.50 -0.88 -10.22
CA PHE A 221 8.79 -2.32 -10.26
C PHE A 221 8.35 -3.00 -11.57
N MET A 222 7.50 -2.35 -12.39
CA MET A 222 7.21 -2.81 -13.75
C MET A 222 8.48 -2.95 -14.61
N LEU A 223 9.51 -2.15 -14.37
CA LEU A 223 10.81 -2.25 -15.06
C LEU A 223 11.51 -3.60 -14.80
N MET A 224 11.16 -4.25 -13.70
CA MET A 224 11.65 -5.59 -13.36
C MET A 224 10.76 -6.72 -13.92
N GLY A 225 9.65 -6.40 -14.61
CA GLY A 225 8.73 -7.36 -15.21
C GLY A 225 7.60 -7.82 -14.28
N TYR A 226 7.40 -7.15 -13.13
CA TYR A 226 6.23 -7.45 -12.28
C TYR A 226 4.95 -6.93 -12.91
N PRO A 227 3.85 -7.72 -12.82
CA PRO A 227 2.57 -7.33 -13.39
C PRO A 227 1.97 -6.13 -12.63
N THR A 228 1.12 -5.38 -13.31
CA THR A 228 0.23 -4.43 -12.66
C THR A 228 -0.96 -5.15 -12.02
N ILE A 229 -1.65 -4.46 -11.10
CA ILE A 229 -2.90 -4.98 -10.53
C ILE A 229 -3.90 -5.29 -11.62
N GLU A 230 -3.99 -4.43 -12.64
CA GLU A 230 -4.90 -4.57 -13.76
C GLU A 230 -4.60 -5.84 -14.57
N GLU A 231 -3.33 -6.03 -14.96
CA GLU A 231 -2.89 -7.22 -15.70
C GLU A 231 -3.14 -8.52 -14.91
N GLU A 232 -2.92 -8.48 -13.59
CA GLU A 232 -3.17 -9.65 -12.76
C GLU A 232 -4.67 -9.95 -12.62
N CYS A 233 -5.51 -8.93 -12.48
CA CYS A 233 -6.96 -9.10 -12.47
C CYS A 233 -7.48 -9.64 -13.80
N GLU A 234 -6.94 -9.20 -14.93
CA GLU A 234 -7.33 -9.69 -16.27
C GLU A 234 -7.05 -11.18 -16.44
N LYS A 235 -5.97 -11.71 -15.87
CA LYS A 235 -5.68 -13.15 -15.89
C LYS A 235 -6.73 -13.99 -15.15
N HIS A 236 -7.46 -13.39 -14.23
CA HIS A 236 -8.49 -14.06 -13.41
C HIS A 236 -9.91 -13.67 -13.76
N GLY A 237 -10.18 -13.25 -14.99
CA GLY A 237 -11.53 -12.94 -15.49
C GLY A 237 -11.88 -11.46 -15.48
N GLY A 238 -10.90 -10.60 -15.26
CA GLY A 238 -11.06 -9.15 -15.39
C GLY A 238 -11.68 -8.46 -14.18
N PHE A 239 -11.67 -7.12 -14.24
CA PHE A 239 -12.48 -6.29 -13.37
C PHE A 239 -13.96 -6.47 -13.65
N VAL A 240 -14.79 -5.97 -12.75
CA VAL A 240 -16.23 -5.81 -12.99
C VAL A 240 -16.46 -5.44 -14.44
N VAL A 241 -16.89 -6.40 -15.22
CA VAL A 241 -17.36 -6.14 -16.57
C VAL A 241 -18.67 -5.40 -16.39
N ASP A 242 -18.71 -4.20 -16.92
CA ASP A 242 -19.90 -3.36 -16.93
C ASP A 242 -20.86 -3.95 -17.97
N ASP A 243 -21.45 -5.07 -17.64
CA ASP A 243 -22.39 -5.72 -18.52
C ASP A 243 -23.81 -5.34 -18.15
N ASN A 244 -24.64 -5.16 -19.17
CA ASN A 244 -26.05 -4.89 -18.98
C ASN A 244 -26.73 -6.15 -18.44
N ALA A 245 -27.71 -5.99 -17.58
CA ALA A 245 -28.58 -7.07 -17.19
C ALA A 245 -29.28 -7.65 -18.44
N ASP A 246 -29.31 -8.97 -18.55
CA ASP A 246 -30.11 -9.65 -19.56
C ASP A 246 -31.62 -9.53 -19.25
N ASN A 247 -32.48 -9.93 -20.19
CA ASN A 247 -33.93 -9.83 -20.01
C ASN A 247 -34.46 -10.54 -18.76
N PHE A 248 -33.82 -11.63 -18.34
CA PHE A 248 -34.19 -12.35 -17.12
C PHE A 248 -33.74 -11.59 -15.88
N GLN A 249 -32.50 -11.14 -15.85
CA GLN A 249 -31.94 -10.35 -14.76
C GLN A 249 -32.68 -9.02 -14.60
N GLU A 250 -33.07 -8.37 -15.69
CA GLU A 250 -33.92 -7.17 -15.67
C GLU A 250 -35.27 -7.42 -14.98
N ARG A 251 -35.93 -8.57 -15.22
CA ARG A 251 -37.15 -8.92 -14.52
C ARG A 251 -36.91 -9.22 -13.03
N CYS A 252 -35.80 -9.85 -12.69
CA CYS A 252 -35.39 -10.06 -11.31
C CYS A 252 -35.13 -8.74 -10.59
N PHE A 253 -34.41 -7.80 -11.21
CA PHE A 253 -34.26 -6.42 -10.68
C PHE A 253 -35.61 -5.75 -10.45
N LYS A 254 -36.53 -5.88 -11.38
CA LYS A 254 -37.88 -5.33 -11.26
C LYS A 254 -38.62 -5.85 -10.02
N VAL A 255 -38.49 -7.15 -9.70
CA VAL A 255 -39.04 -7.72 -8.48
C VAL A 255 -38.47 -7.07 -7.24
N LEU A 256 -37.13 -6.86 -7.18
CA LEU A 256 -36.47 -6.21 -6.05
C LEU A 256 -36.92 -4.76 -5.90
N GLU A 257 -37.04 -4.02 -7.01
CA GLU A 257 -37.51 -2.64 -7.02
C GLU A 257 -38.95 -2.52 -6.52
N ASP A 258 -39.85 -3.38 -6.98
CA ASP A 258 -41.25 -3.36 -6.59
C ASP A 258 -41.39 -3.61 -5.06
N VAL A 259 -40.65 -4.59 -4.53
CA VAL A 259 -40.58 -4.84 -3.09
C VAL A 259 -40.04 -3.60 -2.36
N CYS A 260 -38.98 -3.00 -2.87
CA CYS A 260 -38.40 -1.81 -2.25
C CYS A 260 -39.35 -0.58 -2.31
N LYS A 261 -40.11 -0.41 -3.39
CA LYS A 261 -41.12 0.66 -3.48
C LYS A 261 -42.25 0.48 -2.47
N ASP A 262 -42.71 -0.77 -2.29
CA ASP A 262 -43.78 -1.07 -1.37
C ASP A 262 -43.33 -0.97 0.10
N VAL A 263 -42.13 -1.47 0.43
CA VAL A 263 -41.58 -1.44 1.80
C VAL A 263 -41.07 -0.07 2.21
N PHE A 264 -40.49 0.69 1.29
CA PHE A 264 -39.74 1.92 1.58
C PHE A 264 -40.40 3.16 0.99
N ALA A 265 -41.71 3.21 0.90
CA ALA A 265 -42.45 4.36 0.43
C ALA A 265 -42.05 5.65 1.21
N GLY A 266 -41.59 6.66 0.49
CA GLY A 266 -41.10 7.92 1.07
C GLY A 266 -39.74 7.87 1.79
N PHE A 267 -39.10 6.70 1.85
CA PHE A 267 -37.74 6.54 2.44
C PHE A 267 -36.67 6.72 1.37
N PHE A 268 -36.71 5.93 0.27
CA PHE A 268 -35.92 6.16 -0.92
C PHE A 268 -36.65 7.00 -1.92
N GLU A 269 -35.91 7.66 -2.82
CA GLU A 269 -36.47 8.38 -3.95
C GLU A 269 -36.39 7.49 -5.19
N PHE A 270 -37.55 7.02 -5.68
CA PHE A 270 -37.68 6.18 -6.85
C PHE A 270 -38.04 6.94 -8.14
N ASN A 271 -37.88 8.27 -8.15
CA ASN A 271 -38.18 9.09 -9.32
C ASN A 271 -37.28 8.78 -10.52
N ARG A 272 -36.12 8.24 -10.25
CA ARG A 272 -35.18 7.76 -11.26
C ARG A 272 -34.77 6.33 -10.92
N ILE A 273 -35.04 5.40 -11.82
CA ILE A 273 -34.61 4.04 -11.70
C ILE A 273 -33.11 4.00 -12.03
N PRO A 274 -32.25 3.44 -11.15
CA PRO A 274 -30.84 3.26 -11.45
C PRO A 274 -30.63 2.38 -12.71
N GLU A 275 -29.60 2.66 -13.47
CA GLU A 275 -29.15 1.79 -14.54
C GLU A 275 -28.70 0.46 -13.93
N ARG A 276 -29.29 -0.65 -14.38
CA ARG A 276 -29.07 -1.99 -13.84
C ARG A 276 -27.89 -2.66 -14.49
N LYS A 277 -26.93 -3.07 -13.70
CA LYS A 277 -25.66 -3.65 -14.15
C LYS A 277 -25.35 -4.94 -13.43
N ILE A 278 -24.59 -5.80 -14.09
CA ILE A 278 -24.18 -7.10 -13.56
C ILE A 278 -22.67 -7.13 -13.30
N ILE A 279 -22.30 -7.62 -12.12
CA ILE A 279 -20.93 -7.99 -11.80
C ILE A 279 -20.74 -9.45 -12.22
N ILE A 280 -20.01 -9.68 -13.31
CA ILE A 280 -19.75 -11.03 -13.83
C ILE A 280 -18.58 -11.69 -13.09
N ASN A 281 -17.65 -10.90 -12.58
CA ASN A 281 -16.45 -11.42 -11.92
C ASN A 281 -16.80 -12.24 -10.68
N SER A 282 -16.61 -13.56 -10.76
CA SER A 282 -16.85 -14.50 -9.66
C SER A 282 -15.97 -14.24 -8.43
N PHE A 283 -14.81 -13.61 -8.62
CA PHE A 283 -13.86 -13.26 -7.57
C PHE A 283 -14.18 -11.92 -6.88
N ALA A 284 -15.18 -11.17 -7.35
CA ALA A 284 -15.60 -9.97 -6.64
C ALA A 284 -16.02 -10.31 -5.21
N VAL A 285 -15.41 -9.65 -4.23
CA VAL A 285 -15.67 -9.86 -2.79
C VAL A 285 -17.01 -9.31 -2.37
N TYR A 286 -17.50 -8.33 -3.13
CA TYR A 286 -18.77 -7.65 -2.89
C TYR A 286 -19.86 -8.21 -3.81
N ASN A 287 -21.05 -8.26 -3.28
CA ASN A 287 -22.22 -8.74 -3.98
C ASN A 287 -22.95 -7.64 -4.77
N GLY A 288 -22.66 -6.36 -4.45
CA GLY A 288 -23.21 -5.19 -5.10
C GLY A 288 -22.27 -4.01 -5.14
N MET A 289 -22.65 -2.99 -5.89
CA MET A 289 -21.99 -1.70 -5.96
C MET A 289 -22.97 -0.63 -6.46
N ALA A 290 -22.92 0.57 -5.88
CA ALA A 290 -23.67 1.71 -6.36
C ALA A 290 -22.74 2.80 -6.91
N VAL A 291 -23.10 3.35 -8.08
CA VAL A 291 -22.52 4.62 -8.56
C VAL A 291 -23.49 5.73 -8.23
N VAL A 292 -23.04 6.67 -7.39
CA VAL A 292 -23.87 7.73 -6.87
C VAL A 292 -23.41 9.11 -7.35
N PHE A 293 -24.36 10.00 -7.61
CA PHE A 293 -24.11 11.39 -8.01
C PHE A 293 -24.62 12.34 -6.93
N LYS A 294 -23.83 13.32 -6.56
CA LYS A 294 -24.19 14.29 -5.53
C LYS A 294 -25.37 15.16 -5.99
N LYS A 295 -26.44 15.23 -5.19
CA LYS A 295 -27.56 16.12 -5.42
C LYS A 295 -27.19 17.57 -5.17
N GLN A 296 -27.67 18.49 -6.01
CA GLN A 296 -27.53 19.93 -5.78
C GLN A 296 -28.30 20.37 -4.53
N LYS A 297 -29.50 19.81 -4.32
CA LYS A 297 -30.33 20.07 -3.14
C LYS A 297 -30.68 18.76 -2.45
N PRO A 298 -30.14 18.49 -1.25
CA PRO A 298 -30.49 17.31 -0.46
C PRO A 298 -31.99 17.36 -0.05
N ILE A 299 -32.65 16.20 -0.10
CA ILE A 299 -34.08 16.04 0.22
C ILE A 299 -34.19 15.33 1.58
N LEU A 300 -35.11 15.82 2.44
CA LEU A 300 -35.43 15.11 3.68
C LEU A 300 -36.40 13.96 3.37
N ASN A 301 -36.10 12.77 3.89
CA ASN A 301 -37.00 11.62 3.83
C ASN A 301 -37.96 11.60 5.03
N ILE A 302 -38.85 10.59 5.08
CA ILE A 302 -39.88 10.44 6.13
C ILE A 302 -39.31 10.29 7.56
N ILE A 303 -38.08 9.91 7.74
CA ILE A 303 -37.43 9.77 9.07
C ILE A 303 -36.44 10.91 9.37
N GLY A 304 -36.44 11.97 8.59
CA GLY A 304 -35.62 13.16 8.81
C GLY A 304 -34.14 13.02 8.39
N ILE A 305 -33.77 11.98 7.70
CA ILE A 305 -32.41 11.82 7.14
C ILE A 305 -32.37 12.43 5.73
N LYS A 306 -31.30 13.17 5.42
CA LYS A 306 -31.14 13.79 4.10
C LYS A 306 -30.66 12.82 3.05
N ILE A 307 -31.42 12.66 1.96
CA ILE A 307 -30.98 12.03 0.71
C ILE A 307 -30.02 13.02 0.02
N ARG A 308 -28.77 12.65 -0.08
CA ARG A 308 -27.68 13.52 -0.59
C ARG A 308 -27.22 13.16 -1.98
N TYR A 309 -27.51 11.93 -2.41
CA TYR A 309 -27.01 11.38 -3.65
C TYR A 309 -28.13 10.68 -4.42
N ASP A 310 -28.06 10.77 -5.74
CA ASP A 310 -28.84 9.95 -6.67
C ASP A 310 -28.05 8.68 -6.96
N VAL A 311 -28.68 7.53 -6.84
CA VAL A 311 -28.11 6.27 -7.30
C VAL A 311 -28.32 6.20 -8.81
N GLY A 312 -27.24 6.37 -9.58
CA GLY A 312 -27.32 6.39 -11.05
C GLY A 312 -27.16 5.03 -11.69
N LYS A 313 -26.25 4.19 -11.12
CA LYS A 313 -26.08 2.79 -11.53
C LYS A 313 -26.07 1.89 -10.30
N LEU A 314 -26.69 0.74 -10.41
CA LEU A 314 -26.72 -0.26 -9.37
C LEU A 314 -26.28 -1.61 -9.95
N TYR A 315 -25.26 -2.20 -9.34
CA TYR A 315 -24.67 -3.44 -9.73
C TYR A 315 -25.05 -4.54 -8.76
N LEU A 316 -25.41 -5.71 -9.28
CA LEU A 316 -25.56 -6.93 -8.51
C LEU A 316 -24.69 -8.03 -9.13
N LYS A 317 -24.12 -8.87 -8.28
CA LYS A 317 -23.28 -9.99 -8.72
C LYS A 317 -24.12 -11.06 -9.43
N SER A 318 -23.64 -11.57 -10.56
CA SER A 318 -24.34 -12.59 -11.36
C SER A 318 -24.70 -13.84 -10.54
N SER A 319 -23.87 -14.22 -9.57
CA SER A 319 -24.12 -15.36 -8.69
C SER A 319 -25.31 -15.19 -7.75
N LEU A 320 -25.86 -13.98 -7.60
CA LEU A 320 -27.09 -13.74 -6.83
C LEU A 320 -28.36 -14.15 -7.58
N PHE A 321 -28.29 -14.28 -8.91
CA PHE A 321 -29.44 -14.64 -9.75
C PHE A 321 -29.63 -16.15 -9.79
N THR A 322 -29.93 -16.70 -8.61
CA THR A 322 -30.30 -18.12 -8.41
C THR A 322 -31.65 -18.18 -7.69
N VAL A 323 -32.30 -19.32 -7.72
CA VAL A 323 -33.59 -19.54 -7.02
C VAL A 323 -33.48 -19.18 -5.55
N GLU A 324 -32.38 -19.59 -4.92
CA GLU A 324 -32.13 -19.34 -3.49
C GLU A 324 -31.59 -17.93 -3.21
N GLY A 325 -31.12 -17.20 -4.22
CA GLY A 325 -30.41 -15.94 -4.08
C GLY A 325 -31.27 -14.72 -3.75
N TYR A 326 -32.62 -14.85 -3.73
CA TYR A 326 -33.52 -13.72 -3.54
C TYR A 326 -33.22 -12.85 -2.34
N TYR A 327 -33.06 -13.41 -1.15
CA TYR A 327 -32.86 -12.63 0.06
C TYR A 327 -31.50 -11.92 0.08
N GLU A 328 -30.50 -12.55 -0.45
CA GLU A 328 -29.17 -11.95 -0.58
C GLU A 328 -29.16 -10.83 -1.64
N ALA A 329 -29.83 -11.05 -2.77
CA ALA A 329 -30.02 -10.03 -3.78
C ALA A 329 -30.81 -8.81 -3.25
N LEU A 330 -31.91 -9.05 -2.50
CA LEU A 330 -32.71 -7.98 -1.90
C LEU A 330 -31.91 -7.21 -0.86
N SER A 331 -31.19 -7.89 0.05
CA SER A 331 -30.38 -7.23 1.06
C SER A 331 -29.25 -6.39 0.44
N THR A 332 -28.60 -6.93 -0.60
CA THR A 332 -27.58 -6.22 -1.36
C THR A 332 -28.18 -5.02 -2.09
N TYR A 333 -29.31 -5.17 -2.77
CA TYR A 333 -29.99 -4.07 -3.44
C TYR A 333 -30.33 -2.92 -2.48
N VAL A 334 -30.87 -3.25 -1.30
CA VAL A 334 -31.22 -2.27 -0.25
C VAL A 334 -29.97 -1.58 0.29
N HIS A 335 -28.90 -2.33 0.52
CA HIS A 335 -27.60 -1.78 0.95
C HIS A 335 -27.10 -0.74 -0.07
N GLU A 336 -27.09 -1.08 -1.34
CA GLU A 336 -26.63 -0.20 -2.41
C GLU A 336 -27.54 1.06 -2.56
N MET A 337 -28.84 0.92 -2.36
CA MET A 337 -29.76 2.06 -2.31
C MET A 337 -29.50 2.99 -1.11
N CYS A 338 -29.03 2.46 0.04
CA CYS A 338 -28.66 3.24 1.19
C CYS A 338 -27.48 4.20 0.93
N HIS A 339 -26.68 3.97 -0.09
CA HIS A 339 -25.66 4.92 -0.53
C HIS A 339 -26.22 6.28 -0.98
N SER A 340 -27.52 6.38 -1.20
CA SER A 340 -28.19 7.68 -1.40
C SER A 340 -28.05 8.63 -0.19
N PHE A 341 -27.75 8.11 0.99
CA PHE A 341 -27.54 8.88 2.23
C PHE A 341 -26.09 9.17 2.55
N GLY A 342 -25.14 8.37 2.03
CA GLY A 342 -23.69 8.51 2.26
C GLY A 342 -22.90 7.25 1.97
N GLY A 343 -21.60 7.28 2.25
CA GLY A 343 -20.72 6.09 2.17
C GLY A 343 -20.81 5.22 3.41
N ASP A 344 -20.32 3.98 3.35
CA ASP A 344 -20.36 2.95 4.39
C ASP A 344 -19.91 3.42 5.78
N SER A 345 -18.97 4.33 5.84
CA SER A 345 -18.45 4.89 7.10
C SER A 345 -19.25 6.07 7.66
N SER A 346 -20.32 6.49 6.98
CA SER A 346 -21.09 7.67 7.41
C SER A 346 -22.23 7.29 8.38
N ALA A 347 -22.47 8.14 9.38
CA ALA A 347 -23.57 7.97 10.32
C ALA A 347 -24.95 7.95 9.60
N SER A 348 -25.13 8.75 8.55
CA SER A 348 -26.37 8.79 7.77
C SER A 348 -26.64 7.48 7.04
N PHE A 349 -25.59 6.84 6.48
CA PHE A 349 -25.71 5.51 5.87
C PHE A 349 -26.08 4.44 6.91
N SER A 350 -25.39 4.41 8.05
CA SER A 350 -25.67 3.42 9.12
C SER A 350 -27.10 3.58 9.66
N GLN A 351 -27.58 4.81 9.84
CA GLN A 351 -28.97 5.08 10.25
C GLN A 351 -29.98 4.62 9.19
N ALA A 352 -29.69 4.88 7.91
CA ALA A 352 -30.53 4.46 6.80
C ALA A 352 -30.61 2.91 6.72
N LEU A 353 -29.46 2.24 6.82
CA LEU A 353 -29.41 0.77 6.79
C LEU A 353 -30.16 0.16 7.97
N THR A 354 -30.01 0.70 9.16
CA THR A 354 -30.75 0.25 10.37
C THR A 354 -32.25 0.37 10.17
N TYR A 355 -32.72 1.51 9.63
CA TYR A 355 -34.13 1.69 9.33
C TYR A 355 -34.61 0.73 8.25
N ALA A 356 -33.83 0.51 7.20
CA ALA A 356 -34.18 -0.39 6.12
C ALA A 356 -34.32 -1.85 6.61
N ILE A 357 -33.40 -2.32 7.44
CA ILE A 357 -33.50 -3.66 8.07
C ILE A 357 -34.78 -3.80 8.89
N LYS A 358 -35.08 -2.81 9.74
CA LYS A 358 -36.31 -2.80 10.54
C LYS A 358 -37.54 -2.83 9.66
N SER A 359 -37.59 -2.06 8.58
CA SER A 359 -38.72 -2.00 7.65
C SER A 359 -38.95 -3.32 6.94
N LEU A 360 -37.87 -4.02 6.48
CA LEU A 360 -37.99 -5.35 5.89
C LEU A 360 -38.56 -6.37 6.89
N MET A 361 -38.11 -6.31 8.16
CA MET A 361 -38.60 -7.22 9.21
C MET A 361 -40.08 -7.01 9.56
N VAL A 362 -40.58 -5.77 9.49
CA VAL A 362 -42.00 -5.45 9.74
C VAL A 362 -42.86 -5.86 8.55
N ASN A 363 -42.38 -5.72 7.31
CA ASN A 363 -43.14 -5.98 6.10
C ASN A 363 -42.86 -7.39 5.53
N LYS A 364 -42.85 -8.40 6.38
CA LYS A 364 -42.51 -9.80 6.00
C LYS A 364 -43.36 -10.36 4.88
N GLU A 365 -44.64 -10.02 4.82
CA GLU A 365 -45.57 -10.49 3.78
C GLU A 365 -45.18 -9.95 2.40
N ILE A 366 -44.82 -8.65 2.30
CA ILE A 366 -44.37 -8.05 1.05
C ILE A 366 -43.07 -8.72 0.59
N VAL A 367 -42.13 -8.94 1.52
CA VAL A 367 -40.89 -9.62 1.23
C VAL A 367 -41.10 -11.06 0.76
N ALA A 368 -42.02 -11.82 1.41
CA ALA A 368 -42.36 -13.17 1.02
C ALA A 368 -43.04 -13.23 -0.36
N ASN A 369 -43.95 -12.29 -0.64
CA ASN A 369 -44.58 -12.18 -1.99
C ASN A 369 -43.53 -11.85 -3.06
N GLY A 370 -42.53 -11.02 -2.75
CA GLY A 370 -41.40 -10.76 -3.62
C GLY A 370 -40.64 -12.05 -3.96
N ARG A 371 -40.40 -12.92 -2.97
CA ARG A 371 -39.77 -14.24 -3.20
C ARG A 371 -40.60 -15.10 -4.13
N CYS A 372 -41.92 -15.13 -3.97
CA CYS A 372 -42.80 -15.90 -4.87
C CYS A 372 -42.66 -15.38 -6.32
N LYS A 373 -42.69 -14.05 -6.52
CA LYS A 373 -42.50 -13.46 -7.85
C LYS A 373 -41.10 -13.75 -8.44
N TRP A 374 -40.08 -13.71 -7.60
CA TRP A 374 -38.71 -14.07 -8.00
C TRP A 374 -38.63 -15.51 -8.53
N ASN A 375 -39.21 -16.47 -7.79
CA ASN A 375 -39.24 -17.85 -8.20
C ASN A 375 -40.03 -18.05 -9.52
N GLN A 376 -41.14 -17.34 -9.72
CA GLN A 376 -41.89 -17.36 -10.98
C GLN A 376 -41.05 -16.92 -12.19
N GLU A 377 -40.12 -15.96 -12.01
CA GLU A 377 -39.23 -15.56 -13.10
C GLU A 377 -38.22 -16.67 -13.46
N PHE A 378 -37.81 -17.49 -12.49
CA PHE A 378 -37.02 -18.70 -12.75
C PHE A 378 -37.80 -19.78 -13.44
N GLU A 379 -39.03 -20.02 -13.01
CA GLU A 379 -39.93 -20.99 -13.68
C GLU A 379 -40.18 -20.60 -15.14
N LYS A 380 -40.38 -19.32 -15.43
CA LYS A 380 -40.53 -18.82 -16.81
C LYS A 380 -39.26 -19.02 -17.65
N LYS A 381 -38.07 -18.89 -17.05
CA LYS A 381 -36.80 -19.03 -17.78
C LYS A 381 -36.43 -20.51 -18.02
N PHE A 382 -36.64 -21.36 -17.02
CA PHE A 382 -36.14 -22.73 -17.02
C PHE A 382 -37.26 -23.81 -17.16
N GLY A 383 -38.53 -23.46 -16.88
CA GLY A 383 -39.68 -24.37 -16.99
C GLY A 383 -40.11 -24.67 -18.41
N THR A 384 -39.67 -23.88 -19.40
CA THR A 384 -39.94 -24.10 -20.82
C THR A 384 -39.01 -25.11 -21.48
N GLU A 385 -37.92 -25.52 -20.83
CA GLU A 385 -36.98 -26.51 -21.38
C GLU A 385 -37.41 -27.99 -21.12
N ASN A 386 -38.38 -28.24 -20.23
CA ASN A 386 -38.86 -29.58 -19.93
C ASN A 386 -40.17 -29.95 -20.66
N GLY A 387 -40.59 -29.17 -21.67
CA GLY A 387 -41.88 -29.32 -22.36
C GLY A 387 -41.79 -29.60 -23.85
N THR A 388 -40.67 -30.14 -24.37
CA THR A 388 -40.58 -30.62 -25.76
C THR A 388 -39.96 -31.99 -25.83
#